data_abe46470df24f05f290705c0ed72a254
#
_entry.id   abe46470df24f05f290705c0ed72a254
#
_cell.length_a   1.000
_cell.length_b   1.000
_cell.length_c   1.000
_cell.angle_alpha   90.00
_cell.angle_beta   90.00
_cell.angle_gamma   90.00
#
_symmetry.space_group_name_H-M   'P 1'
#
loop_
_entity.id
_entity.type
_entity.pdbx_description
1 polymer ?
#
loop_
_entity_poly.entity_id
_entity_poly.type
_entity_poly.pdbx_seq_one_letter_code
_entity_poly.pdbx_strand_id
1 'polypeptide(L)'
;FSSTNEVRLAAELGNIEWQALVKVPAPKNSFAVNTFGNKEVFAEGDLIETTAGRLAFNEAMPEGVDYVNEQMGDKNLKKMIEHVYHEKGAWLTIQMHDAIKDIGYKNATFYGATLSMDDILVPEEKKEMIDKANKEVEDIVNQYSKGQITADERYNKVIDMWDKTNKKLTEIMMDNLQKDKDGFN
;
A
#
# COMPACT_ATOMS: atom_id res chain seq x y z
N PHE A 1 -22.80 -13.90 5.60
CA PHE A 1 -23.80 -13.18 4.80
C PHE A 1 -24.30 -14.08 3.68
N SER A 2 -25.55 -13.89 3.29
CA SER A 2 -26.18 -14.70 2.23
C SER A 2 -25.86 -14.20 0.82
N SER A 3 -25.44 -12.94 0.68
CA SER A 3 -25.07 -12.35 -0.61
C SER A 3 -24.09 -11.18 -0.45
N THR A 4 -23.43 -10.82 -1.55
CA THR A 4 -22.54 -9.65 -1.62
C THR A 4 -23.28 -8.33 -1.41
N ASN A 5 -24.54 -8.24 -1.86
CA ASN A 5 -25.40 -7.07 -1.66
C ASN A 5 -25.73 -6.85 -0.17
N GLU A 6 -25.91 -7.91 0.58
CA GLU A 6 -26.15 -7.82 2.03
C GLU A 6 -24.94 -7.25 2.76
N VAL A 7 -23.73 -7.69 2.39
CA VAL A 7 -22.48 -7.15 2.95
C VAL A 7 -22.34 -5.66 2.65
N ARG A 8 -22.59 -5.27 1.40
CA ARG A 8 -22.52 -3.86 1.00
C ARG A 8 -23.50 -3.00 1.79
N LEU A 9 -24.76 -3.45 1.90
CA LEU A 9 -25.76 -2.74 2.67
C LEU A 9 -25.36 -2.60 4.15
N ALA A 10 -24.84 -3.67 4.74
CA ALA A 10 -24.37 -3.64 6.12
C ALA A 10 -23.18 -2.67 6.32
N ALA A 11 -22.26 -2.58 5.35
CA ALA A 11 -21.14 -1.64 5.38
C ALA A 11 -21.61 -0.18 5.18
N GLU A 12 -22.54 0.07 4.25
CA GLU A 12 -23.11 1.40 4.01
C GLU A 12 -23.92 1.92 5.20
N LEU A 13 -24.58 1.02 5.95
CA LEU A 13 -25.29 1.35 7.18
C LEU A 13 -24.37 1.48 8.41
N GLY A 14 -23.06 1.23 8.27
CA GLY A 14 -22.10 1.29 9.37
C GLY A 14 -22.22 0.12 10.37
N ASN A 15 -22.92 -0.96 10.02
CA ASN A 15 -23.02 -2.16 10.85
C ASN A 15 -21.76 -2.99 10.85
N ILE A 16 -20.96 -2.89 9.79
CA ILE A 16 -19.64 -3.52 9.65
C ILE A 16 -18.66 -2.51 9.04
N GLU A 17 -17.40 -2.64 9.41
CA GLU A 17 -16.31 -1.85 8.80
C GLU A 17 -15.96 -2.38 7.42
N TRP A 18 -15.47 -1.50 6.54
CA TRP A 18 -15.02 -1.88 5.20
C TRP A 18 -13.86 -2.89 5.20
N GLN A 19 -13.09 -2.93 6.28
CA GLN A 19 -11.96 -3.84 6.47
C GLN A 19 -12.37 -5.16 7.15
N ALA A 20 -13.60 -5.27 7.65
CA ALA A 20 -14.07 -6.47 8.34
C ALA A 20 -14.04 -7.70 7.42
N LEU A 21 -13.51 -8.80 7.95
CA LEU A 21 -13.53 -10.09 7.26
C LEU A 21 -14.94 -10.66 7.27
N VAL A 22 -15.43 -11.01 6.09
CA VAL A 22 -16.76 -11.57 5.87
C VAL A 22 -16.66 -12.84 5.03
N LYS A 23 -17.61 -13.74 5.24
CA LYS A 23 -17.79 -14.94 4.40
C LYS A 23 -19.04 -14.77 3.56
N VAL A 24 -18.88 -14.88 2.26
CA VAL A 24 -19.95 -14.74 1.26
C VAL A 24 -19.87 -15.87 0.25
N PRO A 25 -21.00 -16.29 -0.33
CA PRO A 25 -20.98 -17.23 -1.44
C PRO A 25 -20.22 -16.63 -2.64
N ALA A 26 -19.41 -17.44 -3.30
CA ALA A 26 -18.73 -17.04 -4.53
C ALA A 26 -19.78 -16.59 -5.57
N PRO A 27 -19.63 -15.39 -6.16
CA PRO A 27 -20.45 -15.02 -7.30
C PRO A 27 -20.22 -16.02 -8.46
N LYS A 28 -21.25 -16.23 -9.29
CA LYS A 28 -21.18 -17.15 -10.44
C LYS A 28 -19.95 -16.87 -11.29
N ASN A 29 -19.18 -17.89 -11.58
CA ASN A 29 -17.95 -17.83 -12.38
C ASN A 29 -16.86 -16.90 -11.80
N SER A 30 -16.77 -16.78 -10.48
CA SER A 30 -15.71 -15.98 -9.88
C SER A 30 -14.44 -16.79 -9.67
N PHE A 31 -13.33 -16.20 -10.09
CA PHE A 31 -12.00 -16.67 -9.77
C PHE A 31 -11.40 -15.71 -8.75
N ALA A 32 -10.82 -16.23 -7.66
CA ALA A 32 -10.02 -15.40 -6.77
C ALA A 32 -8.58 -15.39 -7.28
N VAL A 33 -8.04 -14.24 -7.58
CA VAL A 33 -6.62 -14.07 -7.88
C VAL A 33 -5.96 -13.55 -6.61
N ASN A 34 -5.33 -14.46 -5.87
CA ASN A 34 -4.48 -14.09 -4.74
C ASN A 34 -3.15 -13.70 -5.27
N THR A 35 -2.60 -12.73 -5.57
CA THR A 35 -1.35 -12.40 -6.25
C THR A 35 -1.29 -12.83 -7.71
N PHE A 36 -0.78 -11.96 -8.58
CA PHE A 36 -0.57 -12.22 -9.99
C PHE A 36 0.25 -13.50 -10.22
N GLY A 37 -0.41 -14.64 -10.26
CA GLY A 37 0.21 -15.94 -10.47
C GLY A 37 -0.50 -17.13 -9.81
N ASN A 38 -1.21 -16.93 -8.72
CA ASN A 38 -1.96 -18.00 -8.07
C ASN A 38 -3.46 -17.76 -8.24
N LYS A 39 -4.11 -18.58 -9.06
CA LYS A 39 -5.57 -18.60 -9.23
C LYS A 39 -6.15 -19.69 -8.36
N GLU A 40 -6.97 -19.32 -7.40
CA GLU A 40 -7.85 -20.24 -6.71
C GLU A 40 -9.22 -20.21 -7.39
N VAL A 41 -9.71 -21.37 -7.79
CA VAL A 41 -11.01 -21.53 -8.47
C VAL A 41 -12.03 -21.96 -7.43
N PHE A 42 -13.05 -21.15 -7.22
CA PHE A 42 -14.18 -21.45 -6.37
C PHE A 42 -15.36 -21.90 -7.20
N ALA A 43 -16.03 -22.96 -6.77
CA ALA A 43 -17.28 -23.40 -7.36
C ALA A 43 -18.42 -22.45 -6.96
N GLU A 44 -19.51 -22.44 -7.76
CA GLU A 44 -20.70 -21.67 -7.42
C GLU A 44 -21.26 -22.10 -6.06
N GLY A 45 -21.37 -21.15 -5.14
CA GLY A 45 -21.87 -21.38 -3.78
C GLY A 45 -20.80 -21.68 -2.73
N ASP A 46 -19.53 -21.86 -3.13
CA ASP A 46 -18.43 -21.96 -2.17
C ASP A 46 -18.31 -20.65 -1.37
N LEU A 47 -18.00 -20.76 -0.08
CA LEU A 47 -17.82 -19.61 0.77
C LEU A 47 -16.41 -19.02 0.56
N ILE A 48 -16.37 -17.77 0.12
CA ILE A 48 -15.12 -16.99 0.02
C ILE A 48 -14.98 -16.13 1.28
N GLU A 49 -13.80 -16.15 1.87
CA GLU A 49 -13.42 -15.21 2.91
C GLU A 49 -12.79 -13.97 2.27
N THR A 50 -13.41 -12.82 2.46
CA THR A 50 -13.02 -11.55 1.84
C THR A 50 -13.35 -10.39 2.77
N THR A 51 -13.22 -9.14 2.30
CA THR A 51 -13.66 -7.95 3.04
C THR A 51 -14.71 -7.17 2.27
N ALA A 52 -15.54 -6.38 2.98
CA ALA A 52 -16.53 -5.51 2.35
C ALA A 52 -15.90 -4.56 1.31
N GLY A 53 -14.71 -4.03 1.61
CA GLY A 53 -13.97 -3.17 0.68
C GLY A 53 -13.52 -3.87 -0.59
N ARG A 54 -13.07 -5.14 -0.51
CA ARG A 54 -12.70 -5.92 -1.69
C ARG A 54 -13.91 -6.24 -2.56
N LEU A 55 -15.07 -6.51 -1.96
CA LEU A 55 -16.31 -6.68 -2.70
C LEU A 55 -16.66 -5.42 -3.48
N ALA A 56 -16.67 -4.26 -2.82
CA ALA A 56 -16.94 -2.97 -3.48
C ALA A 56 -15.94 -2.65 -4.60
N PHE A 57 -14.65 -2.97 -4.40
CA PHE A 57 -13.62 -2.79 -5.42
C PHE A 57 -13.89 -3.66 -6.66
N ASN A 58 -14.27 -4.92 -6.46
CA ASN A 58 -14.55 -5.84 -7.57
C ASN A 58 -15.83 -5.49 -8.35
N GLU A 59 -16.76 -4.73 -7.78
CA GLU A 59 -17.91 -4.18 -8.52
C GLU A 59 -17.50 -3.19 -9.63
N ALA A 60 -16.33 -2.56 -9.51
CA ALA A 60 -15.79 -1.68 -10.55
C ALA A 60 -15.10 -2.44 -11.70
N MET A 61 -14.93 -3.76 -11.57
CA MET A 61 -14.24 -4.55 -12.59
C MET A 61 -15.18 -4.85 -13.78
N PRO A 62 -14.65 -4.83 -15.02
CA PRO A 62 -15.40 -5.26 -16.18
C PRO A 62 -15.81 -6.74 -16.09
N GLU A 63 -16.90 -7.09 -16.75
CA GLU A 63 -17.33 -8.49 -16.85
C GLU A 63 -16.23 -9.40 -17.43
N GLY A 64 -16.05 -10.55 -16.78
CA GLY A 64 -15.05 -11.55 -17.17
C GLY A 64 -13.60 -11.20 -16.75
N VAL A 65 -13.42 -10.28 -15.83
CA VAL A 65 -12.17 -10.10 -15.07
C VAL A 65 -12.24 -10.94 -13.81
N ASP A 66 -11.13 -11.63 -13.50
CA ASP A 66 -11.05 -12.47 -12.30
C ASP A 66 -11.26 -11.64 -11.02
N TYR A 67 -11.92 -12.23 -10.01
CA TYR A 67 -12.14 -11.59 -8.72
C TYR A 67 -10.81 -11.39 -7.98
N VAL A 68 -10.55 -10.18 -7.54
CA VAL A 68 -9.33 -9.82 -6.81
C VAL A 68 -9.57 -9.87 -5.30
N ASN A 69 -8.94 -10.81 -4.61
CA ASN A 69 -9.08 -10.98 -3.15
C ASN A 69 -7.81 -10.59 -2.39
N GLU A 70 -7.16 -9.51 -2.77
CA GLU A 70 -6.01 -8.99 -2.04
C GLU A 70 -6.03 -7.48 -1.90
N GLN A 71 -5.11 -6.97 -1.10
CA GLN A 71 -4.96 -5.53 -0.92
C GLN A 71 -4.38 -4.90 -2.18
N MET A 72 -5.14 -3.98 -2.78
CA MET A 72 -4.75 -3.30 -4.00
C MET A 72 -3.94 -2.03 -3.70
N GLY A 73 -2.63 -2.22 -3.47
CA GLY A 73 -1.68 -1.12 -3.45
C GLY A 73 -1.31 -0.64 -4.86
N ASP A 74 -0.57 0.46 -4.95
CA ASP A 74 -0.19 1.10 -6.22
C ASP A 74 0.43 0.13 -7.26
N LYS A 75 1.34 -0.74 -6.81
CA LYS A 75 2.00 -1.72 -7.68
C LYS A 75 1.03 -2.76 -8.26
N ASN A 76 0.14 -3.28 -7.42
CA ASN A 76 -0.82 -4.31 -7.83
C ASN A 76 -1.90 -3.70 -8.73
N LEU A 77 -2.34 -2.48 -8.42
CA LEU A 77 -3.29 -1.74 -9.24
C LEU A 77 -2.74 -1.50 -10.66
N LYS A 78 -1.49 -1.07 -10.81
CA LYS A 78 -0.85 -0.88 -12.12
C LYS A 78 -0.80 -2.17 -12.93
N LYS A 79 -0.39 -3.29 -12.32
CA LYS A 79 -0.36 -4.58 -12.99
C LYS A 79 -1.76 -5.03 -13.44
N MET A 80 -2.77 -4.81 -12.59
CA MET A 80 -4.14 -5.15 -12.93
C MET A 80 -4.67 -4.33 -14.10
N ILE A 81 -4.39 -3.03 -14.13
CA ILE A 81 -4.75 -2.15 -15.23
C ILE A 81 -4.11 -2.63 -16.55
N GLU A 82 -2.83 -2.95 -16.51
CA GLU A 82 -2.11 -3.50 -17.66
C GLU A 82 -2.74 -4.82 -18.14
N HIS A 83 -3.07 -5.71 -17.22
CA HIS A 83 -3.73 -6.99 -17.54
C HIS A 83 -5.09 -6.77 -18.18
N VAL A 84 -5.95 -5.93 -17.62
CA VAL A 84 -7.27 -5.61 -18.18
C VAL A 84 -7.13 -4.93 -19.55
N TYR A 85 -6.15 -4.05 -19.73
CA TYR A 85 -5.89 -3.42 -21.02
C TYR A 85 -5.56 -4.43 -22.11
N HIS A 86 -4.72 -5.42 -21.81
CA HIS A 86 -4.35 -6.46 -22.75
C HIS A 86 -5.50 -7.44 -23.06
N GLU A 87 -6.32 -7.77 -22.07
CA GLU A 87 -7.42 -8.73 -22.26
C GLU A 87 -8.71 -8.11 -22.83
N LYS A 88 -9.06 -6.93 -22.38
CA LYS A 88 -10.37 -6.30 -22.65
C LYS A 88 -10.28 -5.05 -23.53
N GLY A 89 -9.07 -4.55 -23.77
CA GLY A 89 -8.81 -3.37 -24.59
C GLY A 89 -9.05 -2.04 -23.88
N ALA A 90 -8.72 -0.94 -24.57
CA ALA A 90 -8.66 0.41 -24.00
C ALA A 90 -10.00 0.92 -23.45
N TRP A 91 -11.12 0.64 -24.14
CA TRP A 91 -12.42 1.18 -23.74
C TRP A 91 -12.88 0.70 -22.37
N LEU A 92 -12.85 -0.60 -22.12
CA LEU A 92 -13.23 -1.18 -20.83
C LEU A 92 -12.25 -0.80 -19.72
N THR A 93 -10.96 -0.65 -20.05
CA THR A 93 -9.96 -0.16 -19.09
C THR A 93 -10.25 1.27 -18.65
N ILE A 94 -10.67 2.16 -19.55
CA ILE A 94 -11.04 3.54 -19.20
C ILE A 94 -12.25 3.55 -18.27
N GLN A 95 -13.28 2.77 -18.59
CA GLN A 95 -14.47 2.68 -17.73
C GLN A 95 -14.13 2.15 -16.32
N MET A 96 -13.27 1.13 -16.25
CA MET A 96 -12.77 0.61 -14.98
C MET A 96 -11.99 1.69 -14.19
N HIS A 97 -11.13 2.45 -14.85
CA HIS A 97 -10.39 3.55 -14.21
C HIS A 97 -11.32 4.59 -13.61
N ASP A 98 -12.36 5.00 -14.35
CA ASP A 98 -13.33 5.96 -13.86
C ASP A 98 -14.10 5.40 -12.66
N ALA A 99 -14.52 4.14 -12.72
CA ALA A 99 -15.20 3.50 -11.60
C ALA A 99 -14.31 3.40 -10.34
N ILE A 100 -13.03 3.00 -10.48
CA ILE A 100 -12.07 2.93 -9.38
C ILE A 100 -11.83 4.32 -8.78
N LYS A 101 -11.67 5.33 -9.63
CA LYS A 101 -11.51 6.73 -9.21
C LYS A 101 -12.71 7.19 -8.36
N ASP A 102 -13.92 6.93 -8.83
CA ASP A 102 -15.14 7.34 -8.15
C ASP A 102 -15.31 6.64 -6.79
N ILE A 103 -15.03 5.34 -6.72
CA ILE A 103 -14.98 4.57 -5.46
C ILE A 103 -13.92 5.17 -4.53
N GLY A 104 -12.72 5.46 -5.04
CA GLY A 104 -11.63 6.03 -4.27
C GLY A 104 -11.99 7.38 -3.64
N TYR A 105 -12.49 8.32 -4.44
CA TYR A 105 -12.88 9.65 -3.95
C TYR A 105 -14.07 9.59 -2.97
N LYS A 106 -15.09 8.79 -3.27
CA LYS A 106 -16.23 8.61 -2.38
C LYS A 106 -15.80 8.10 -1.02
N ASN A 107 -15.01 7.02 -0.98
CA ASN A 107 -14.58 6.43 0.28
C ASN A 107 -13.57 7.30 1.03
N ALA A 108 -12.65 7.99 0.35
CA ALA A 108 -11.75 8.95 0.97
C ALA A 108 -12.49 10.10 1.65
N THR A 109 -13.57 10.58 1.03
CA THR A 109 -14.43 11.62 1.61
C THR A 109 -15.14 11.14 2.88
N PHE A 110 -15.66 9.92 2.87
CA PHE A 110 -16.34 9.36 4.06
C PHE A 110 -15.36 9.00 5.17
N TYR A 111 -14.17 8.54 4.83
CA TYR A 111 -13.13 8.22 5.81
C TYR A 111 -12.63 9.47 6.54
N GLY A 112 -12.55 10.62 5.84
CA GLY A 112 -12.22 11.90 6.44
C GLY A 112 -10.86 11.91 7.14
N ALA A 113 -9.84 11.27 6.55
CA ALA A 113 -8.51 11.19 7.14
C ALA A 113 -7.95 12.58 7.45
N THR A 114 -7.49 12.80 8.67
CA THR A 114 -6.84 14.03 9.12
C THR A 114 -5.43 13.71 9.62
N LEU A 115 -4.50 14.64 9.41
CA LEU A 115 -3.14 14.59 9.91
C LEU A 115 -2.93 15.76 10.85
N SER A 116 -2.44 15.47 12.06
CA SER A 116 -2.03 16.46 13.05
C SER A 116 -0.50 16.51 13.12
N MET A 117 0.04 17.60 13.69
CA MET A 117 1.49 17.69 13.95
C MET A 117 1.94 16.66 14.99
N ASP A 118 1.04 16.21 15.87
CA ASP A 118 1.33 15.22 16.91
C ASP A 118 1.44 13.79 16.33
N ASP A 119 0.90 13.54 15.13
CA ASP A 119 1.00 12.25 14.44
C ASP A 119 2.40 12.04 13.82
N ILE A 120 3.21 13.11 13.74
CA ILE A 120 4.57 13.04 13.20
C ILE A 120 5.53 12.59 14.30
N LEU A 121 5.68 11.29 14.44
CA LEU A 121 6.59 10.70 15.42
C LEU A 121 8.04 10.83 14.98
N VAL A 122 8.87 11.49 15.81
CA VAL A 122 10.31 11.55 15.59
C VAL A 122 10.96 10.37 16.32
N PRO A 123 11.67 9.46 15.60
CA PRO A 123 12.36 8.35 16.27
C PRO A 123 13.36 8.85 17.31
N GLU A 124 13.41 8.21 18.48
CA GLU A 124 14.33 8.56 19.56
C GLU A 124 15.80 8.39 19.13
N GLU A 125 16.06 7.40 18.29
CA GLU A 125 17.38 7.06 17.74
C GLU A 125 17.93 8.13 16.78
N LYS A 126 17.10 9.04 16.28
CA LYS A 126 17.49 10.06 15.30
C LYS A 126 18.71 10.87 15.75
N LYS A 127 18.72 11.32 16.99
CA LYS A 127 19.81 12.14 17.51
C LYS A 127 21.12 11.38 17.52
N GLU A 128 21.10 10.17 18.04
CA GLU A 128 22.29 9.31 18.13
C GLU A 128 22.85 8.96 16.73
N MET A 129 21.96 8.68 15.78
CA MET A 129 22.33 8.39 14.40
C MET A 129 22.99 9.59 13.71
N ILE A 130 22.44 10.79 13.90
CA ILE A 130 23.01 12.03 13.35
C ILE A 130 24.39 12.32 13.98
N ASP A 131 24.52 12.14 15.30
CA ASP A 131 25.79 12.37 15.99
C ASP A 131 26.88 11.38 15.52
N LYS A 132 26.53 10.12 15.26
CA LYS A 132 27.43 9.14 14.64
C LYS A 132 27.82 9.56 13.23
N ALA A 133 26.84 9.95 12.42
CA ALA A 133 27.09 10.40 11.07
C ALA A 133 28.00 11.63 11.01
N ASN A 134 27.82 12.61 11.89
CA ASN A 134 28.68 13.77 11.97
C ASN A 134 30.13 13.41 12.30
N LYS A 135 30.37 12.45 13.21
CA LYS A 135 31.72 11.98 13.53
C LYS A 135 32.40 11.31 12.32
N GLU A 136 31.64 10.48 11.58
CA GLU A 136 32.14 9.85 10.36
C GLU A 136 32.48 10.90 9.28
N VAL A 137 31.69 11.98 9.17
CA VAL A 137 32.00 13.11 8.27
C VAL A 137 33.28 13.81 8.71
N GLU A 138 33.46 14.08 10.00
CA GLU A 138 34.70 14.69 10.53
C GLU A 138 35.95 13.82 10.20
N ASP A 139 35.83 12.51 10.32
CA ASP A 139 36.92 11.59 9.95
C ASP A 139 37.24 11.64 8.44
N ILE A 140 36.22 11.71 7.58
CA ILE A 140 36.39 11.85 6.14
C ILE A 140 37.10 13.20 5.81
N VAL A 141 36.68 14.28 6.45
CA VAL A 141 37.28 15.61 6.29
C VAL A 141 38.75 15.60 6.78
N ASN A 142 39.05 14.90 7.88
CA ASN A 142 40.38 14.75 8.40
C ASN A 142 41.29 13.91 7.44
N GLN A 143 40.77 12.88 6.80
CA GLN A 143 41.48 12.12 5.77
C GLN A 143 41.81 13.00 4.56
N TYR A 144 40.89 13.86 4.15
CA TYR A 144 41.14 14.82 3.08
C TYR A 144 42.21 15.85 3.45
N SER A 145 42.16 16.42 4.65
CA SER A 145 43.14 17.42 5.10
C SER A 145 44.55 16.84 5.24
N LYS A 146 44.66 15.52 5.49
CA LYS A 146 45.92 14.77 5.50
C LYS A 146 46.41 14.36 4.09
N GLY A 147 45.64 14.70 3.04
CA GLY A 147 45.97 14.32 1.67
C GLY A 147 45.82 12.83 1.34
N GLN A 148 45.06 12.09 2.14
CA GLN A 148 44.83 10.66 1.95
C GLN A 148 43.75 10.35 0.91
N ILE A 149 42.86 11.29 0.66
CA ILE A 149 41.74 11.18 -0.31
C ILE A 149 41.67 12.46 -1.14
N THR A 150 41.12 12.33 -2.36
CA THR A 150 40.87 13.45 -3.25
C THR A 150 39.62 14.22 -2.87
N ALA A 151 39.40 15.41 -3.45
CA ALA A 151 38.20 16.21 -3.23
C ALA A 151 36.93 15.47 -3.68
N ASP A 152 36.98 14.78 -4.82
CA ASP A 152 35.85 14.00 -5.36
C ASP A 152 35.53 12.77 -4.50
N GLU A 153 36.56 12.08 -4.00
CA GLU A 153 36.37 10.97 -3.07
C GLU A 153 35.76 11.42 -1.75
N ARG A 154 36.19 12.56 -1.19
CA ARG A 154 35.57 13.15 -0.01
C ARG A 154 34.11 13.44 -0.26
N TYR A 155 33.77 14.10 -1.38
CA TYR A 155 32.41 14.46 -1.74
C TYR A 155 31.52 13.22 -1.83
N ASN A 156 31.94 12.20 -2.57
CA ASN A 156 31.20 10.97 -2.74
C ASN A 156 31.02 10.21 -1.42
N LYS A 157 32.07 10.09 -0.61
CA LYS A 157 32.00 9.42 0.70
C LYS A 157 30.98 10.11 1.65
N VAL A 158 30.97 11.42 1.67
CA VAL A 158 30.03 12.20 2.51
C VAL A 158 28.59 11.98 2.04
N ILE A 159 28.32 12.00 0.73
CA ILE A 159 26.99 11.73 0.17
C ILE A 159 26.55 10.31 0.50
N ASP A 160 27.38 9.31 0.26
CA ASP A 160 27.07 7.91 0.53
C ASP A 160 26.76 7.66 2.01
N MET A 161 27.47 8.32 2.89
CA MET A 161 27.24 8.21 4.33
C MET A 161 25.90 8.81 4.73
N TRP A 162 25.57 10.01 4.22
CA TRP A 162 24.27 10.64 4.49
C TRP A 162 23.11 9.86 3.86
N ASP A 163 23.27 9.31 2.67
CA ASP A 163 22.27 8.46 2.02
C ASP A 163 21.99 7.19 2.84
N LYS A 164 23.04 6.52 3.34
CA LYS A 164 22.90 5.36 4.24
C LYS A 164 22.19 5.73 5.54
N THR A 165 22.52 6.87 6.13
CA THR A 165 21.90 7.33 7.38
C THR A 165 20.44 7.65 7.17
N ASN A 166 20.10 8.33 6.06
CA ASN A 166 18.73 8.66 5.69
C ASN A 166 17.88 7.41 5.43
N LYS A 167 18.41 6.43 4.70
CA LYS A 167 17.71 5.16 4.46
C LYS A 167 17.41 4.42 5.76
N LYS A 168 18.41 4.28 6.65
CA LYS A 168 18.19 3.63 7.96
C LYS A 168 17.17 4.37 8.81
N LEU A 169 17.24 5.70 8.85
CA LEU A 169 16.29 6.50 9.61
C LEU A 169 14.86 6.36 9.05
N THR A 170 14.73 6.30 7.73
CA THR A 170 13.44 6.07 7.07
C THR A 170 12.88 4.69 7.40
N GLU A 171 13.71 3.64 7.40
CA GLU A 171 13.29 2.30 7.80
C GLU A 171 12.78 2.27 9.25
N ILE A 172 13.53 2.86 10.18
CA ILE A 172 13.11 2.94 11.61
C ILE A 172 11.81 3.71 11.75
N MET A 173 11.66 4.83 11.05
CA MET A 173 10.44 5.63 11.08
C MET A 173 9.24 4.83 10.54
N MET A 174 9.41 4.13 9.43
CA MET A 174 8.34 3.29 8.84
C MET A 174 7.99 2.12 9.75
N ASP A 175 8.99 1.48 10.37
CA ASP A 175 8.76 0.41 11.34
C ASP A 175 8.00 0.91 12.58
N ASN A 176 8.31 2.11 13.05
CA ASN A 176 7.63 2.72 14.19
C ASN A 176 6.18 3.06 13.84
N LEU A 177 5.92 3.60 12.65
CA LEU A 177 4.57 3.87 12.15
C LEU A 177 3.73 2.59 12.01
N GLN A 178 4.34 1.49 11.54
CA GLN A 178 3.64 0.20 11.44
C GLN A 178 3.36 -0.46 12.80
N LYS A 179 4.14 -0.14 13.82
CA LYS A 179 3.99 -0.66 15.19
C LYS A 179 3.12 0.24 16.08
N ASP A 180 2.46 1.21 15.49
CA ASP A 180 1.59 2.11 16.23
C ASP A 180 0.57 1.32 17.04
N LYS A 181 0.63 1.52 18.38
CA LYS A 181 -0.09 0.71 19.35
C LYS A 181 -1.58 1.01 19.39
N ASP A 182 -1.99 2.12 18.82
CA ASP A 182 -3.37 2.60 18.90
C ASP A 182 -4.24 2.14 17.70
N GLY A 183 -3.66 1.38 16.75
CA GLY A 183 -4.39 0.72 15.69
C GLY A 183 -5.03 1.65 14.67
N PHE A 184 -4.53 2.86 14.52
CA PHE A 184 -5.06 3.89 13.62
C PHE A 184 -4.37 3.93 12.25
N ASN A 185 -3.32 3.12 12.02
CA ASN A 185 -2.60 3.04 10.74
C ASN A 185 -2.85 1.74 10.00
#